data_de3b8e29d8736fea35c084a24ff680b1
#
_entry.id   de3b8e29d8736fea35c084a24ff680b1
#
_cell.length_a   1.000
_cell.length_b   1.000
_cell.length_c   1.000
_cell.angle_alpha   90.00
_cell.angle_beta   90.00
_cell.angle_gamma   90.00
#
_symmetry.space_group_name_H-M   'P 1'
#
loop_
_entity.id
_entity.type
_entity.pdbx_description
1 polymer ?
#
loop_
_entity_poly.entity_id
_entity_poly.type
_entity_poly.pdbx_seq_one_letter_code
_entity_poly.pdbx_strand_id
1 'polypeptide(L)'
;MEKQIVILGAGAAGLGANYSLKQKGYNPIVLEKDETYGGLCGNFMIAGFRFDRFVHFDFTQIDDVFNIFKKSTDMYIHQSNPFNIYNGIWIKHPAQNNLYPLSEEEKRLIVDDFKKRPKNVDTSSVENFEEWLRLQFGNYFAEHFPLKYARKYWMHEARELETKWMGSKRGCRLYQPTIEEVETGCKSPDTPITYYSKNMRYPKKGGFKSFFNELVKDIDLHTNAEVSSINIETQTIK
;
A
#
# COMPACT_ATOMS: atom_id res chain seq x y z
N MET A 1 41.82 -2.23 -4.77
CA MET A 1 40.74 -2.42 -5.78
C MET A 1 39.51 -1.69 -5.23
N GLU A 2 38.97 -0.79 -6.01
CA GLU A 2 37.71 -0.13 -5.68
C GLU A 2 36.61 -1.20 -5.67
N LYS A 3 35.80 -1.25 -4.59
CA LYS A 3 34.77 -2.28 -4.47
C LYS A 3 33.61 -1.92 -5.39
N GLN A 4 33.33 -2.77 -6.37
CA GLN A 4 32.18 -2.62 -7.25
C GLN A 4 30.89 -2.93 -6.48
N ILE A 5 29.91 -2.04 -6.53
CA ILE A 5 28.59 -2.28 -5.97
C ILE A 5 27.68 -2.83 -7.07
N VAL A 6 27.05 -3.96 -6.82
CA VAL A 6 26.08 -4.57 -7.74
C VAL A 6 24.71 -4.63 -7.04
N ILE A 7 23.69 -4.17 -7.73
CA ILE A 7 22.30 -4.21 -7.28
C ILE A 7 21.56 -5.27 -8.09
N LEU A 8 20.90 -6.18 -7.42
CA LEU A 8 20.14 -7.26 -8.05
C LEU A 8 18.64 -6.89 -8.10
N GLY A 9 18.15 -6.71 -9.32
CA GLY A 9 16.78 -6.34 -9.63
C GLY A 9 16.57 -4.84 -9.82
N ALA A 10 15.91 -4.47 -10.92
CA ALA A 10 15.53 -3.10 -11.26
C ALA A 10 14.06 -2.79 -10.95
N GLY A 11 13.52 -3.37 -9.88
CA GLY A 11 12.25 -2.95 -9.30
C GLY A 11 12.39 -1.65 -8.49
N ALA A 12 11.32 -1.19 -7.86
CA ALA A 12 11.30 0.07 -7.08
C ALA A 12 12.42 0.14 -6.03
N ALA A 13 12.70 -0.97 -5.34
CA ALA A 13 13.75 -1.02 -4.31
C ALA A 13 15.16 -0.87 -4.91
N GLY A 14 15.47 -1.62 -5.99
CA GLY A 14 16.78 -1.55 -6.63
C GLY A 14 17.04 -0.20 -7.30
N LEU A 15 16.03 0.36 -7.98
CA LEU A 15 16.13 1.69 -8.57
C LEU A 15 16.32 2.79 -7.51
N GLY A 16 15.60 2.69 -6.38
CA GLY A 16 15.76 3.61 -5.25
C GLY A 16 17.15 3.49 -4.60
N ALA A 17 17.65 2.26 -4.45
CA ALA A 17 19.01 2.03 -3.94
C ALA A 17 20.08 2.64 -4.87
N ASN A 18 19.97 2.39 -6.19
CA ASN A 18 20.86 3.00 -7.17
C ASN A 18 20.83 4.54 -7.08
N TYR A 19 19.64 5.13 -7.08
CA TYR A 19 19.49 6.58 -6.98
C TYR A 19 20.17 7.13 -5.72
N SER A 20 19.93 6.51 -4.55
CA SER A 20 20.53 6.95 -3.30
C SER A 20 22.06 6.79 -3.25
N LEU A 21 22.60 5.73 -3.86
CA LEU A 21 24.04 5.51 -3.95
C LEU A 21 24.71 6.52 -4.90
N LYS A 22 24.07 6.82 -6.04
CA LYS A 22 24.58 7.84 -6.96
C LYS A 22 24.64 9.23 -6.32
N GLN A 23 23.67 9.60 -5.49
CA GLN A 23 23.73 10.87 -4.73
C GLN A 23 24.91 10.93 -3.74
N LYS A 24 25.47 9.77 -3.37
CA LYS A 24 26.65 9.63 -2.52
C LYS A 24 27.97 9.46 -3.28
N GLY A 25 27.92 9.58 -4.62
CA GLY A 25 29.11 9.47 -5.48
C GLY A 25 29.51 8.04 -5.88
N TYR A 26 28.68 7.04 -5.59
CA TYR A 26 28.92 5.67 -6.04
C TYR A 26 28.33 5.45 -7.45
N ASN A 27 28.89 4.49 -8.18
CA ASN A 27 28.42 4.06 -9.50
C ASN A 27 28.06 2.57 -9.48
N PRO A 28 26.86 2.19 -8.97
CA PRO A 28 26.46 0.79 -8.96
C PRO A 28 26.12 0.27 -10.35
N ILE A 29 26.36 -1.02 -10.57
CA ILE A 29 25.79 -1.78 -11.69
C ILE A 29 24.47 -2.37 -11.24
N VAL A 30 23.42 -2.26 -12.06
CA VAL A 30 22.11 -2.86 -11.78
C VAL A 30 21.83 -3.99 -12.75
N LEU A 31 21.61 -5.19 -12.23
CA LEU A 31 21.27 -6.37 -13.01
C LEU A 31 19.79 -6.68 -12.87
N GLU A 32 19.10 -6.84 -14.00
CA GLU A 32 17.67 -7.16 -14.06
C GLU A 32 17.45 -8.39 -14.94
N LYS A 33 16.73 -9.38 -14.44
CA LYS A 33 16.45 -10.61 -15.19
C LYS A 33 15.46 -10.41 -16.33
N ASP A 34 14.49 -9.50 -16.16
CA ASP A 34 13.50 -9.19 -17.20
C ASP A 34 14.13 -8.30 -18.31
N GLU A 35 13.44 -8.20 -19.42
CA GLU A 35 13.84 -7.33 -20.54
C GLU A 35 13.75 -5.82 -20.21
N THR A 36 13.09 -5.46 -19.10
CA THR A 36 12.83 -4.07 -18.72
C THR A 36 12.75 -3.89 -17.21
N TYR A 37 13.02 -2.68 -16.75
CA TYR A 37 12.90 -2.29 -15.35
C TYR A 37 11.45 -2.13 -14.88
N GLY A 38 11.27 -2.02 -13.59
CA GLY A 38 10.00 -1.67 -12.92
C GLY A 38 9.43 -2.76 -12.01
N GLY A 39 9.82 -4.02 -12.21
CA GLY A 39 9.32 -5.13 -11.40
C GLY A 39 7.78 -5.20 -11.40
N LEU A 40 7.16 -5.25 -10.23
CA LEU A 40 5.69 -5.24 -10.09
C LEU A 40 5.05 -3.91 -10.54
N CYS A 41 5.80 -2.80 -10.54
CA CYS A 41 5.33 -1.51 -11.07
C CYS A 41 5.48 -1.41 -12.60
N GLY A 42 5.99 -2.46 -13.23
CA GLY A 42 6.10 -2.57 -14.68
C GLY A 42 4.73 -2.73 -15.35
N ASN A 43 4.74 -2.72 -16.69
CA ASN A 43 3.53 -2.92 -17.48
C ASN A 43 3.80 -3.79 -18.71
N PHE A 44 2.74 -4.20 -19.37
CA PHE A 44 2.78 -4.99 -20.60
C PHE A 44 1.68 -4.51 -21.56
N MET A 45 1.79 -4.91 -22.83
CA MET A 45 0.85 -4.55 -23.87
C MET A 45 0.08 -5.77 -24.34
N ILE A 46 -1.26 -5.63 -24.49
CA ILE A 46 -2.12 -6.62 -25.13
C ILE A 46 -3.00 -5.90 -26.16
N ALA A 47 -2.95 -6.30 -27.41
CA ALA A 47 -3.75 -5.74 -28.48
C ALA A 47 -3.72 -4.20 -28.57
N GLY A 48 -2.56 -3.60 -28.31
CA GLY A 48 -2.37 -2.14 -28.32
C GLY A 48 -2.77 -1.42 -27.02
N PHE A 49 -3.34 -2.10 -26.06
CA PHE A 49 -3.67 -1.58 -24.74
C PHE A 49 -2.57 -1.86 -23.72
N ARG A 50 -2.32 -0.87 -22.86
CA ARG A 50 -1.34 -0.98 -21.77
C ARG A 50 -2.02 -1.43 -20.49
N PHE A 51 -1.42 -2.42 -19.83
CA PHE A 51 -1.83 -2.91 -18.52
C PHE A 51 -0.66 -2.84 -17.56
N ASP A 52 -0.86 -2.25 -16.38
CA ASP A 52 0.10 -2.37 -15.30
C ASP A 52 0.09 -3.81 -14.76
N ARG A 53 1.26 -4.33 -14.39
CA ARG A 53 1.36 -5.69 -13.78
C ARG A 53 0.57 -5.79 -12.50
N PHE A 54 0.41 -4.67 -11.79
CA PHE A 54 -0.35 -4.57 -10.56
C PHE A 54 -1.04 -3.21 -10.48
N VAL A 55 -2.20 -3.15 -9.82
CA VAL A 55 -2.89 -1.88 -9.60
C VAL A 55 -2.11 -1.04 -8.61
N HIS A 56 -1.58 0.08 -9.08
CA HIS A 56 -0.84 1.04 -8.27
C HIS A 56 -1.39 2.45 -8.43
N PHE A 57 -1.36 3.19 -7.33
CA PHE A 57 -1.53 4.64 -7.29
C PHE A 57 -0.47 5.23 -6.38
N ASP A 58 -0.01 6.42 -6.70
CA ASP A 58 0.83 7.18 -5.78
C ASP A 58 -0.05 8.06 -4.87
N PHE A 59 0.24 8.01 -3.58
CA PHE A 59 -0.33 8.85 -2.54
C PHE A 59 0.73 9.22 -1.49
N THR A 60 1.98 9.25 -1.91
CA THR A 60 3.11 9.56 -1.00
C THR A 60 2.95 10.95 -0.37
N GLN A 61 3.31 11.04 0.91
CA GLN A 61 3.45 12.29 1.65
C GLN A 61 4.94 12.66 1.85
N ILE A 62 5.85 11.92 1.21
CA ILE A 62 7.29 12.14 1.30
C ILE A 62 7.70 13.02 0.14
N ASP A 63 8.09 14.26 0.43
CA ASP A 63 8.41 15.29 -0.57
C ASP A 63 9.49 14.85 -1.55
N ASP A 64 10.55 14.19 -1.09
CA ASP A 64 11.62 13.71 -1.96
C ASP A 64 11.10 12.71 -2.99
N VAL A 65 10.26 11.76 -2.58
CA VAL A 65 9.63 10.79 -3.49
C VAL A 65 8.68 11.48 -4.46
N PHE A 66 7.84 12.39 -3.95
CA PHE A 66 6.93 13.17 -4.78
C PHE A 66 7.67 13.99 -5.83
N ASN A 67 8.78 14.62 -5.46
CA ASN A 67 9.61 15.42 -6.38
C ASN A 67 10.24 14.55 -7.48
N ILE A 68 10.67 13.33 -7.16
CA ILE A 68 11.16 12.36 -8.17
C ILE A 68 10.02 12.04 -9.16
N PHE A 69 8.85 11.73 -8.67
CA PHE A 69 7.69 11.39 -9.52
C PHE A 69 7.25 12.57 -10.40
N LYS A 70 7.22 13.78 -9.83
CA LYS A 70 6.92 15.02 -10.56
C LYS A 70 7.92 15.32 -11.68
N LYS A 71 9.20 15.03 -11.47
CA LYS A 71 10.24 15.17 -12.50
C LYS A 71 10.15 14.07 -13.57
N SER A 72 9.65 12.90 -13.20
CA SER A 72 9.58 11.73 -14.08
C SER A 72 8.49 11.84 -15.14
N THR A 73 7.32 12.39 -14.81
CA THR A 73 6.17 12.44 -15.73
C THR A 73 5.08 13.38 -15.24
N ASP A 74 4.29 13.89 -16.19
CA ASP A 74 3.00 14.50 -15.88
C ASP A 74 2.04 13.48 -15.30
N MET A 75 1.19 13.92 -14.36
CA MET A 75 0.25 13.04 -13.67
C MET A 75 -1.16 13.60 -13.61
N TYR A 76 -2.14 12.72 -13.54
CA TYR A 76 -3.48 13.00 -13.07
C TYR A 76 -3.53 12.95 -11.56
N ILE A 77 -4.39 13.76 -10.97
CA ILE A 77 -4.74 13.71 -9.54
C ILE A 77 -6.22 13.35 -9.47
N HIS A 78 -6.50 12.23 -8.83
CA HIS A 78 -7.85 11.72 -8.65
C HIS A 78 -8.23 11.67 -7.18
N GLN A 79 -9.46 11.99 -6.89
CA GLN A 79 -10.05 11.67 -5.61
C GLN A 79 -10.51 10.21 -5.64
N SER A 80 -10.02 9.38 -4.72
CA SER A 80 -10.45 8.00 -4.66
C SER A 80 -11.86 7.90 -4.11
N ASN A 81 -12.66 7.01 -4.68
CA ASN A 81 -14.01 6.70 -4.20
C ASN A 81 -14.22 5.17 -4.19
N PRO A 82 -13.48 4.42 -3.36
CA PRO A 82 -13.60 2.98 -3.31
C PRO A 82 -14.86 2.56 -2.54
N PHE A 83 -15.37 1.40 -2.91
CA PHE A 83 -16.50 0.74 -2.23
C PHE A 83 -16.12 -0.68 -1.84
N ASN A 84 -16.76 -1.15 -0.77
CA ASN A 84 -16.75 -2.54 -0.35
C ASN A 84 -18.07 -3.20 -0.78
N ILE A 85 -18.02 -4.49 -1.10
CA ILE A 85 -19.23 -5.30 -1.30
C ILE A 85 -19.40 -6.18 -0.06
N TYR A 86 -20.55 -6.06 0.58
CA TYR A 86 -20.93 -6.86 1.73
C TYR A 86 -22.36 -7.41 1.52
N ASN A 87 -22.49 -8.73 1.40
CA ASN A 87 -23.78 -9.40 1.16
C ASN A 87 -24.60 -8.77 0.01
N GLY A 88 -23.92 -8.41 -1.10
CA GLY A 88 -24.56 -7.76 -2.25
C GLY A 88 -24.82 -6.25 -2.10
N ILE A 89 -24.49 -5.66 -0.96
CA ILE A 89 -24.67 -4.23 -0.68
C ILE A 89 -23.35 -3.49 -0.92
N TRP A 90 -23.40 -2.35 -1.58
CA TRP A 90 -22.28 -1.47 -1.76
C TRP A 90 -22.12 -0.54 -0.57
N ILE A 91 -20.97 -0.60 0.11
CA ILE A 91 -20.64 0.23 1.27
C ILE A 91 -19.43 1.08 0.89
N LYS A 92 -19.56 2.40 1.01
CA LYS A 92 -18.46 3.34 0.78
C LYS A 92 -17.28 3.02 1.72
N HIS A 93 -16.07 3.12 1.20
CA HIS A 93 -14.86 2.92 2.02
C HIS A 93 -14.43 4.25 2.68
N PRO A 94 -13.95 4.24 3.92
CA PRO A 94 -13.85 3.08 4.81
C PRO A 94 -15.21 2.69 5.42
N ALA A 95 -15.45 1.39 5.56
CA ALA A 95 -16.74 0.89 6.03
C ALA A 95 -17.09 1.35 7.47
N GLN A 96 -16.07 1.60 8.30
CA GLN A 96 -16.22 1.91 9.73
C GLN A 96 -17.11 3.13 10.02
N ASN A 97 -17.18 4.09 9.12
CA ASN A 97 -18.02 5.28 9.24
C ASN A 97 -18.96 5.48 8.03
N ASN A 98 -19.28 4.41 7.30
CA ASN A 98 -20.15 4.44 6.13
C ASN A 98 -21.19 3.30 6.19
N LEU A 99 -21.87 3.19 7.32
CA LEU A 99 -22.74 2.06 7.64
C LEU A 99 -24.20 2.27 7.20
N TYR A 100 -24.52 3.41 6.58
CA TYR A 100 -25.87 3.76 6.15
C TYR A 100 -26.63 2.66 5.41
N PRO A 101 -26.00 1.90 4.48
CA PRO A 101 -26.69 0.85 3.72
C PRO A 101 -27.05 -0.41 4.52
N LEU A 102 -26.51 -0.58 5.73
CA LEU A 102 -26.77 -1.76 6.56
C LEU A 102 -28.19 -1.72 7.19
N SER A 103 -28.65 -2.89 7.61
CA SER A 103 -29.89 -3.00 8.38
C SER A 103 -29.81 -2.28 9.72
N GLU A 104 -30.95 -1.84 10.26
CA GLU A 104 -30.99 -1.16 11.56
C GLU A 104 -30.49 -2.04 12.70
N GLU A 105 -30.68 -3.34 12.60
CA GLU A 105 -30.15 -4.32 13.56
C GLU A 105 -28.63 -4.36 13.54
N GLU A 106 -28.00 -4.48 12.36
CA GLU A 106 -26.56 -4.47 12.20
C GLU A 106 -25.94 -3.15 12.70
N LYS A 107 -26.54 -2.02 12.32
CA LYS A 107 -26.11 -0.70 12.79
C LYS A 107 -26.11 -0.63 14.32
N ARG A 108 -27.20 -1.09 14.95
CA ARG A 108 -27.33 -1.11 16.41
C ARG A 108 -26.23 -1.97 17.05
N LEU A 109 -26.02 -3.18 16.56
CA LEU A 109 -24.97 -4.07 17.08
C LEU A 109 -23.59 -3.44 16.98
N ILE A 110 -23.27 -2.83 15.84
CA ILE A 110 -21.98 -2.16 15.61
C ILE A 110 -21.80 -0.97 16.56
N VAL A 111 -22.81 -0.11 16.69
CA VAL A 111 -22.74 1.07 17.57
C VAL A 111 -22.62 0.67 19.03
N ASP A 112 -23.37 -0.36 19.48
CA ASP A 112 -23.31 -0.85 20.86
C ASP A 112 -21.91 -1.42 21.19
N ASP A 113 -21.33 -2.19 20.28
CA ASP A 113 -19.97 -2.71 20.45
C ASP A 113 -18.91 -1.59 20.45
N PHE A 114 -19.06 -0.62 19.55
CA PHE A 114 -18.18 0.55 19.51
C PHE A 114 -18.21 1.36 20.82
N LYS A 115 -19.37 1.53 21.43
CA LYS A 115 -19.51 2.23 22.73
C LYS A 115 -18.83 1.50 23.88
N LYS A 116 -18.75 0.18 23.81
CA LYS A 116 -18.12 -0.66 24.85
C LYS A 116 -16.61 -0.78 24.70
N ARG A 117 -16.03 -0.37 23.55
CA ARG A 117 -14.60 -0.50 23.30
C ARG A 117 -13.74 0.33 24.25
N PRO A 118 -12.50 -0.08 24.56
CA PRO A 118 -11.58 0.76 25.30
C PRO A 118 -11.28 2.05 24.53
N LYS A 119 -11.14 3.17 25.25
CA LYS A 119 -10.87 4.49 24.63
C LYS A 119 -9.53 4.56 23.93
N ASN A 120 -8.53 3.84 24.44
CA ASN A 120 -7.20 3.74 23.86
C ASN A 120 -6.79 2.27 23.79
N VAL A 121 -6.42 1.80 22.62
CA VAL A 121 -5.87 0.46 22.42
C VAL A 121 -4.37 0.62 22.23
N ASP A 122 -3.61 0.16 23.21
CA ASP A 122 -2.15 0.09 23.09
C ASP A 122 -1.78 -1.13 22.23
N THR A 123 -1.20 -0.87 21.05
CA THR A 123 -0.77 -1.92 20.14
C THR A 123 0.36 -2.78 20.69
N SER A 124 1.09 -2.30 21.72
CA SER A 124 2.15 -3.07 22.36
C SER A 124 1.63 -4.11 23.36
N SER A 125 0.37 -3.95 23.83
CA SER A 125 -0.26 -4.82 24.81
C SER A 125 -1.11 -5.94 24.19
N VAL A 126 -1.34 -5.94 22.89
CA VAL A 126 -2.14 -6.96 22.19
C VAL A 126 -1.24 -8.04 21.58
N GLU A 127 -1.70 -9.27 21.62
CA GLU A 127 -0.92 -10.43 21.14
C GLU A 127 -0.86 -10.47 19.60
N ASN A 128 -1.97 -10.10 18.92
CA ASN A 128 -2.10 -10.28 17.49
C ASN A 128 -3.08 -9.27 16.86
N PHE A 129 -3.14 -9.27 15.53
CA PHE A 129 -3.97 -8.33 14.77
C PHE A 129 -5.47 -8.56 14.95
N GLU A 130 -5.94 -9.80 15.17
CA GLU A 130 -7.36 -10.07 15.43
C GLU A 130 -7.82 -9.43 16.75
N GLU A 131 -7.04 -9.61 17.83
CA GLU A 131 -7.33 -8.98 19.11
C GLU A 131 -7.41 -7.47 18.97
N TRP A 132 -6.44 -6.86 18.29
CA TRP A 132 -6.45 -5.43 18.02
C TRP A 132 -7.72 -4.98 17.28
N LEU A 133 -8.10 -5.70 16.22
CA LEU A 133 -9.30 -5.35 15.43
C LEU A 133 -10.58 -5.41 16.28
N ARG A 134 -10.70 -6.44 17.13
CA ARG A 134 -11.87 -6.58 18.03
C ARG A 134 -11.91 -5.49 19.09
N LEU A 135 -10.79 -5.17 19.70
CA LEU A 135 -10.69 -4.08 20.67
C LEU A 135 -10.93 -2.70 20.02
N GLN A 136 -10.47 -2.52 18.78
CA GLN A 136 -10.58 -1.24 18.08
C GLN A 136 -11.98 -0.99 17.50
N PHE A 137 -12.66 -2.00 16.99
CA PHE A 137 -13.89 -1.83 16.22
C PHE A 137 -15.11 -2.54 16.81
N GLY A 138 -14.95 -3.30 17.90
CA GLY A 138 -15.96 -4.18 18.45
C GLY A 138 -16.05 -5.51 17.70
N ASN A 139 -16.66 -6.51 18.33
CA ASN A 139 -16.68 -7.88 17.82
C ASN A 139 -17.47 -8.01 16.52
N TYR A 140 -18.69 -7.44 16.48
CA TYR A 140 -19.56 -7.58 15.31
C TYR A 140 -18.92 -6.98 14.06
N PHE A 141 -18.44 -5.73 14.12
CA PHE A 141 -17.81 -5.09 12.97
C PHE A 141 -16.52 -5.80 12.57
N ALA A 142 -15.68 -6.16 13.55
CA ALA A 142 -14.42 -6.86 13.28
C ALA A 142 -14.64 -8.16 12.51
N GLU A 143 -15.61 -8.96 12.92
CA GLU A 143 -15.92 -10.27 12.33
C GLU A 143 -16.50 -10.17 10.90
N HIS A 144 -17.32 -9.16 10.65
CA HIS A 144 -18.03 -9.02 9.38
C HIS A 144 -17.21 -8.29 8.30
N PHE A 145 -16.23 -7.46 8.69
CA PHE A 145 -15.46 -6.63 7.77
C PHE A 145 -13.94 -6.89 7.82
N PRO A 146 -13.17 -6.33 8.77
CA PRO A 146 -11.71 -6.37 8.67
C PRO A 146 -11.10 -7.76 8.84
N LEU A 147 -11.70 -8.67 9.59
CA LEU A 147 -11.19 -10.06 9.70
C LEU A 147 -11.34 -10.81 8.38
N LYS A 148 -12.50 -10.68 7.72
CA LYS A 148 -12.70 -11.26 6.38
C LYS A 148 -11.75 -10.65 5.35
N TYR A 149 -11.54 -9.33 5.43
CA TYR A 149 -10.61 -8.62 4.56
C TYR A 149 -9.15 -9.05 4.81
N ALA A 150 -8.72 -9.16 6.07
CA ALA A 150 -7.39 -9.60 6.43
C ALA A 150 -7.09 -10.98 5.85
N ARG A 151 -7.97 -11.94 6.04
CA ARG A 151 -7.85 -13.29 5.46
C ARG A 151 -7.73 -13.27 3.93
N LYS A 152 -8.56 -12.47 3.26
CA LYS A 152 -8.51 -12.33 1.80
C LYS A 152 -7.21 -11.67 1.32
N TYR A 153 -6.76 -10.64 2.02
CA TYR A 153 -5.63 -9.81 1.61
C TYR A 153 -4.28 -10.47 1.92
N TRP A 154 -4.14 -11.02 3.13
CA TRP A 154 -2.89 -11.61 3.60
C TRP A 154 -2.81 -13.11 3.36
N MET A 155 -3.91 -13.78 3.00
CA MET A 155 -4.02 -15.26 2.92
C MET A 155 -3.67 -15.97 4.24
N HIS A 156 -3.78 -15.23 5.36
CA HIS A 156 -3.55 -15.67 6.73
C HIS A 156 -4.69 -15.21 7.63
N GLU A 157 -4.93 -15.93 8.70
CA GLU A 157 -5.86 -15.49 9.73
C GLU A 157 -5.25 -14.29 10.50
N ALA A 158 -6.07 -13.32 10.87
CA ALA A 158 -5.58 -12.12 11.55
C ALA A 158 -4.87 -12.42 12.89
N ARG A 159 -5.23 -13.52 13.57
CA ARG A 159 -4.57 -13.99 14.79
C ARG A 159 -3.11 -14.46 14.58
N GLU A 160 -2.72 -14.73 13.33
CA GLU A 160 -1.36 -15.12 12.96
C GLU A 160 -0.48 -13.90 12.61
N LEU A 161 -1.06 -12.71 12.57
CA LEU A 161 -0.38 -11.47 12.18
C LEU A 161 -0.04 -10.62 13.40
N GLU A 162 1.17 -10.08 13.40
CA GLU A 162 1.63 -9.12 14.43
C GLU A 162 1.00 -7.72 14.24
N THR A 163 1.04 -6.91 15.29
CA THR A 163 0.56 -5.52 15.30
C THR A 163 1.67 -4.46 15.22
N LYS A 164 2.94 -4.86 15.37
CA LYS A 164 4.10 -3.94 15.41
C LYS A 164 4.20 -3.00 14.21
N TRP A 165 3.76 -3.44 13.03
CA TRP A 165 3.76 -2.62 11.82
C TRP A 165 2.77 -1.44 11.88
N MET A 166 1.75 -1.50 12.75
CA MET A 166 0.73 -0.46 12.89
C MET A 166 1.24 0.75 13.67
N GLY A 167 2.17 0.55 14.60
CA GLY A 167 2.81 1.61 15.41
C GLY A 167 3.98 2.31 14.71
N SER A 168 4.21 2.09 13.41
CA SER A 168 5.30 2.73 12.68
C SER A 168 5.13 4.26 12.61
N LYS A 169 6.24 5.01 12.42
CA LYS A 169 6.24 6.48 12.26
C LYS A 169 5.31 7.00 11.14
N ARG A 170 4.82 6.12 10.26
CA ARG A 170 3.88 6.43 9.17
C ARG A 170 2.41 6.31 9.60
N GLY A 171 2.13 5.97 10.86
CA GLY A 171 0.79 5.79 11.39
C GLY A 171 0.08 4.53 10.92
N CYS A 172 -0.99 4.20 11.61
CA CYS A 172 -1.89 3.13 11.23
C CYS A 172 -2.73 3.57 10.01
N ARG A 173 -2.70 2.77 8.94
CA ARG A 173 -3.50 3.04 7.73
C ARG A 173 -4.97 2.68 7.88
N LEU A 174 -5.32 1.95 8.93
CA LEU A 174 -6.71 1.65 9.24
C LEU A 174 -7.36 2.89 9.88
N TYR A 175 -8.41 3.37 9.24
CA TYR A 175 -9.17 4.50 9.76
C TYR A 175 -9.85 4.12 11.09
N GLN A 176 -9.65 4.94 12.10
CA GLN A 176 -10.18 4.77 13.45
C GLN A 176 -11.18 5.89 13.73
N PRO A 177 -12.49 5.69 13.43
CA PRO A 177 -13.49 6.70 13.61
C PRO A 177 -13.77 6.96 15.09
N THR A 178 -14.27 8.15 15.40
CA THR A 178 -14.92 8.42 16.67
C THR A 178 -16.30 7.78 16.71
N ILE A 179 -16.92 7.68 17.89
CA ILE A 179 -18.29 7.13 17.99
C ILE A 179 -19.29 8.02 17.25
N GLU A 180 -19.10 9.33 17.28
CA GLU A 180 -19.95 10.31 16.59
C GLU A 180 -19.86 10.12 15.06
N GLU A 181 -18.69 9.81 14.52
CA GLU A 181 -18.52 9.51 13.10
C GLU A 181 -19.20 8.20 12.70
N VAL A 182 -19.14 7.18 13.56
CA VAL A 182 -19.86 5.91 13.36
C VAL A 182 -21.37 6.14 13.37
N GLU A 183 -21.88 6.85 14.36
CA GLU A 183 -23.32 7.17 14.47
C GLU A 183 -23.82 8.02 13.30
N THR A 184 -23.01 8.99 12.85
CA THR A 184 -23.30 9.80 11.66
C THR A 184 -23.32 8.91 10.40
N GLY A 185 -22.34 8.04 10.25
CA GLY A 185 -22.24 7.10 9.14
C GLY A 185 -23.36 6.05 9.10
N CYS A 186 -24.07 5.82 10.22
CA CYS A 186 -25.30 5.02 10.26
C CYS A 186 -26.52 5.78 9.72
N LYS A 187 -26.55 7.10 9.87
CA LYS A 187 -27.72 7.95 9.58
C LYS A 187 -27.69 8.62 8.20
N SER A 188 -26.51 8.80 7.62
CA SER A 188 -26.34 9.53 6.37
C SER A 188 -25.38 8.82 5.42
N PRO A 189 -25.69 8.78 4.11
CA PRO A 189 -24.73 8.35 3.09
C PRO A 189 -23.65 9.40 2.82
N ASP A 190 -23.87 10.66 3.20
CA ASP A 190 -22.98 11.78 2.98
C ASP A 190 -21.98 11.91 4.12
N THR A 191 -20.93 11.13 4.03
CA THR A 191 -19.84 11.16 5.00
C THR A 191 -18.58 11.78 4.38
N PRO A 192 -17.74 12.49 5.17
CA PRO A 192 -16.48 13.02 4.71
C PRO A 192 -15.57 11.90 4.17
N ILE A 193 -14.73 12.24 3.17
CA ILE A 193 -13.67 11.35 2.76
C ILE A 193 -12.53 11.46 3.77
N THR A 194 -12.45 10.50 4.67
CA THR A 194 -11.42 10.43 5.74
C THR A 194 -10.30 9.46 5.42
N TYR A 195 -10.24 9.03 4.19
CA TYR A 195 -9.34 8.01 3.69
C TYR A 195 -7.93 8.58 3.42
N TYR A 196 -6.88 7.84 3.78
CA TYR A 196 -5.49 8.30 3.69
C TYR A 196 -5.02 8.64 2.26
N SER A 197 -5.68 8.11 1.23
CA SER A 197 -5.35 8.35 -0.18
C SER A 197 -6.37 9.25 -0.86
N LYS A 198 -6.70 10.40 -0.25
CA LYS A 198 -7.63 11.39 -0.84
C LYS A 198 -7.22 11.82 -2.24
N ASN A 199 -5.93 12.05 -2.44
CA ASN A 199 -5.36 12.48 -3.72
C ASN A 199 -4.48 11.36 -4.27
N MET A 200 -5.06 10.47 -5.02
CA MET A 200 -4.34 9.44 -5.76
C MET A 200 -3.77 10.02 -7.04
N ARG A 201 -2.51 9.79 -7.31
CA ARG A 201 -1.82 10.25 -8.52
C ARG A 201 -1.49 9.08 -9.42
N TYR A 202 -1.63 9.31 -10.72
CA TYR A 202 -1.30 8.33 -11.75
C TYR A 202 -0.70 9.03 -12.98
N PRO A 203 0.33 8.46 -13.64
CA PRO A 203 0.95 9.06 -14.82
C PRO A 203 -0.04 9.27 -15.95
N LYS A 204 0.05 10.41 -16.67
CA LYS A 204 -0.77 10.66 -17.85
C LYS A 204 -0.46 9.70 -18.99
N LYS A 205 0.78 9.22 -19.09
CA LYS A 205 1.23 8.32 -20.16
C LYS A 205 2.21 7.29 -19.59
N GLY A 206 2.26 6.12 -20.20
CA GLY A 206 3.27 5.09 -19.95
C GLY A 206 3.00 4.15 -18.78
N GLY A 207 1.85 4.29 -18.08
CA GLY A 207 1.51 3.48 -16.91
C GLY A 207 2.30 3.88 -15.66
N PHE A 208 2.08 3.20 -14.54
CA PHE A 208 2.72 3.52 -13.26
C PHE A 208 4.25 3.53 -13.33
N LYS A 209 4.83 2.67 -14.16
CA LYS A 209 6.27 2.61 -14.43
C LYS A 209 6.89 3.97 -14.75
N SER A 210 6.14 4.89 -15.38
CA SER A 210 6.64 6.19 -15.78
C SER A 210 7.07 7.07 -14.61
N PHE A 211 6.63 6.81 -13.39
CA PHE A 211 7.14 7.45 -12.18
C PHE A 211 8.62 7.16 -11.90
N PHE A 212 9.18 6.13 -12.53
CA PHE A 212 10.58 5.75 -12.36
C PHE A 212 11.53 6.33 -13.43
N ASN A 213 11.01 7.12 -14.38
CA ASN A 213 11.83 7.68 -15.45
C ASN A 213 13.04 8.47 -14.94
N GLU A 214 12.88 9.23 -13.86
CA GLU A 214 14.00 9.97 -13.24
C GLU A 214 15.02 9.05 -12.57
N LEU A 215 14.56 7.93 -12.00
CA LEU A 215 15.43 6.95 -11.33
C LEU A 215 16.30 6.16 -12.30
N VAL A 216 15.90 6.06 -13.56
CA VAL A 216 16.63 5.30 -14.59
C VAL A 216 17.47 6.17 -15.51
N LYS A 217 17.52 7.48 -15.27
CA LYS A 217 18.45 8.35 -15.96
C LYS A 217 19.88 8.03 -15.56
N ASP A 218 20.75 7.89 -16.55
CA ASP A 218 22.19 7.65 -16.36
C ASP A 218 22.51 6.44 -15.47
N ILE A 219 21.63 5.43 -15.47
CA ILE A 219 21.83 4.18 -14.74
C ILE A 219 22.65 3.19 -15.58
N ASP A 220 23.59 2.51 -14.95
CA ASP A 220 24.27 1.35 -15.54
C ASP A 220 23.40 0.10 -15.33
N LEU A 221 22.43 -0.09 -16.25
CA LEU A 221 21.40 -1.14 -16.18
C LEU A 221 21.63 -2.20 -17.25
N HIS A 222 21.80 -3.44 -16.82
CA HIS A 222 21.84 -4.62 -17.67
C HIS A 222 20.55 -5.42 -17.50
N THR A 223 19.73 -5.45 -18.54
CA THR A 223 18.53 -6.28 -18.62
C THR A 223 18.83 -7.65 -19.21
N ASN A 224 17.90 -8.62 -19.09
CA ASN A 224 18.12 -10.02 -19.43
C ASN A 224 19.36 -10.62 -18.75
N ALA A 225 19.66 -10.14 -17.55
CA ALA A 225 20.82 -10.50 -16.74
C ALA A 225 20.35 -11.17 -15.43
N GLU A 226 19.95 -12.42 -15.54
CA GLU A 226 19.53 -13.22 -14.39
C GLU A 226 20.72 -13.68 -13.57
N VAL A 227 20.74 -13.35 -12.28
CA VAL A 227 21.75 -13.84 -11.35
C VAL A 227 21.25 -15.17 -10.76
N SER A 228 21.95 -16.25 -11.08
CA SER A 228 21.63 -17.62 -10.63
C SER A 228 22.30 -17.99 -9.32
N SER A 229 23.44 -17.38 -8.99
CA SER A 229 24.14 -17.70 -7.75
C SER A 229 25.00 -16.53 -7.25
N ILE A 230 25.23 -16.50 -5.94
CA ILE A 230 26.11 -15.57 -5.25
C ILE A 230 27.09 -16.40 -4.44
N ASN A 231 28.40 -16.19 -4.65
CA ASN A 231 29.45 -16.75 -3.83
C ASN A 231 29.99 -15.66 -2.90
N ILE A 232 29.73 -15.81 -1.59
CA ILE A 232 30.09 -14.82 -0.58
C ILE A 232 31.61 -14.84 -0.31
N GLU A 233 32.24 -16.02 -0.37
CA GLU A 233 33.68 -16.17 -0.09
C GLU A 233 34.52 -15.51 -1.19
N THR A 234 34.20 -15.76 -2.46
CA THR A 234 34.88 -15.17 -3.60
C THR A 234 34.36 -13.81 -4.01
N GLN A 235 33.23 -13.34 -3.40
CA GLN A 235 32.54 -12.10 -3.75
C GLN A 235 32.18 -12.03 -5.24
N THR A 236 31.71 -13.14 -5.81
CA THR A 236 31.34 -13.24 -7.21
C THR A 236 29.86 -13.58 -7.39
N ILE A 237 29.30 -13.13 -8.49
CA ILE A 237 27.95 -13.45 -8.95
C ILE A 237 28.00 -14.15 -10.29
N LYS A 238 27.06 -15.05 -10.54
CA LYS A 238 26.93 -15.79 -11.79
C LYS A 238 25.51 -15.67 -12.32
#